data_ef7d3d15f60674956655640b50009253
#
_entry.id   ef7d3d15f60674956655640b50009253
#
_cell.length_a   1.000
_cell.length_b   1.000
_cell.length_c   1.000
_cell.angle_alpha   90.00
_cell.angle_beta   90.00
_cell.angle_gamma   90.00
#
_symmetry.space_group_name_H-M   'P 1'
#
loop_
_entity.id
_entity.type
_entity.pdbx_description
1 polymer ?
#
loop_
_entity_poly.entity_id
_entity_poly.type
_entity_poly.pdbx_seq_one_letter_code
_entity_poly.pdbx_strand_id
1 'polypeptide(L)'
;MTALDLSSPVAVVGTGTMGQGIAQVALVAGHPVRLYDAVDGRAREAADAIGARLDRLVEKDRLTGAGRDAARARLVPAGTLGELADCALVVEAVVERLDVKQELFRALEDVVGDDCLLATNTSSLSVTAVGGALRVPGRFVGLHFFNPAPLLPLVEVVSGFATDPASATRAYETARAWGKTPVACADTPGFVVNRVARPFYAEAFAAYEARAADPATVDAVLRESGGFRMGAFELTDLIGQDVNESVTHSVWQSFFQDVRFTPSLAQRRLVESARLGRKSGRGWYDYGDGAERPGPHTAAPAGAPAYVVAEGDLGPAAELVALIREAGVEVRPEHGYGAGRLVLPGGGTLCLTDGELPVSKDLVHFDLALDYRAATRIALSASRGVRPGLLAEATGLFQALGKKVSVIGDVPGMIVARTVARIIDLAFDAVATGVATPEDVDTAMRLGVNYPLGPFAWSRRLGATWARDLLSHVHEWEPSGRCAPSLALHRHADAAEAREDTDS
;
A
#
# COMPACT_ATOMS: atom_id res chain seq x y z
N MET A 1 -25.73 15.35 7.67
CA MET A 1 -26.29 14.15 8.32
C MET A 1 -25.36 13.71 9.42
N THR A 2 -25.91 13.11 10.48
CA THR A 2 -25.15 12.70 11.66
C THR A 2 -24.84 11.19 11.59
N ALA A 3 -23.82 10.76 12.33
CA ALA A 3 -23.56 9.35 12.61
C ALA A 3 -24.81 8.64 13.16
N LEU A 4 -24.78 7.31 13.14
CA LEU A 4 -25.79 6.50 13.84
C LEU A 4 -25.79 6.86 15.33
N ASP A 5 -27.00 6.93 15.91
CA ASP A 5 -27.15 7.08 17.35
C ASP A 5 -26.59 5.83 18.05
N LEU A 6 -25.84 6.02 19.14
CA LEU A 6 -25.22 4.92 19.87
C LEU A 6 -26.22 3.93 20.49
N SER A 7 -27.48 4.35 20.69
CA SER A 7 -28.56 3.46 21.13
C SER A 7 -29.07 2.53 20.01
N SER A 8 -28.77 2.84 18.74
CA SER A 8 -29.21 2.06 17.59
C SER A 8 -28.44 0.74 17.48
N PRO A 9 -29.12 -0.41 17.36
CA PRO A 9 -28.46 -1.68 17.16
C PRO A 9 -27.73 -1.76 15.80
N VAL A 10 -26.57 -2.40 15.81
CA VAL A 10 -25.76 -2.72 14.64
C VAL A 10 -25.71 -4.24 14.50
N ALA A 11 -26.01 -4.75 13.32
CA ALA A 11 -25.82 -6.17 13.02
C ALA A 11 -24.49 -6.40 12.31
N VAL A 12 -23.82 -7.51 12.63
CA VAL A 12 -22.69 -8.03 11.86
C VAL A 12 -23.04 -9.45 11.41
N VAL A 13 -23.04 -9.66 10.10
CA VAL A 13 -23.38 -10.93 9.46
C VAL A 13 -22.13 -11.58 8.90
N GLY A 14 -21.85 -12.79 9.34
CA GLY A 14 -20.57 -13.47 9.13
C GLY A 14 -19.63 -13.23 10.31
N THR A 15 -19.30 -14.31 11.03
CA THR A 15 -18.56 -14.25 12.30
C THR A 15 -17.10 -14.74 12.19
N GLY A 16 -16.54 -14.64 10.99
CA GLY A 16 -15.11 -14.84 10.75
C GLY A 16 -14.23 -13.73 11.38
N THR A 17 -12.95 -13.74 11.09
CA THR A 17 -11.97 -12.79 11.65
C THR A 17 -12.39 -11.33 11.47
N MET A 18 -12.86 -10.96 10.26
CA MET A 18 -13.29 -9.59 9.99
C MET A 18 -14.57 -9.23 10.72
N GLY A 19 -15.61 -10.09 10.65
CA GLY A 19 -16.87 -9.81 11.33
C GLY A 19 -16.72 -9.67 12.84
N GLN A 20 -15.95 -10.54 13.49
CA GLN A 20 -15.62 -10.40 14.91
C GLN A 20 -14.90 -9.10 15.22
N GLY A 21 -13.97 -8.68 14.34
CA GLY A 21 -13.23 -7.42 14.49
C GLY A 21 -14.13 -6.19 14.36
N ILE A 22 -15.02 -6.17 13.38
CA ILE A 22 -15.99 -5.09 13.13
C ILE A 22 -16.98 -5.00 14.29
N ALA A 23 -17.51 -6.14 14.74
CA ALA A 23 -18.40 -6.20 15.90
C ALA A 23 -17.72 -5.63 17.16
N GLN A 24 -16.46 -5.98 17.41
CA GLN A 24 -15.71 -5.42 18.54
C GLN A 24 -15.57 -3.89 18.42
N VAL A 25 -15.31 -3.35 17.20
CA VAL A 25 -15.25 -1.89 16.98
C VAL A 25 -16.58 -1.22 17.33
N ALA A 26 -17.70 -1.72 16.82
CA ALA A 26 -19.02 -1.17 17.11
C ALA A 26 -19.39 -1.25 18.60
N LEU A 27 -19.05 -2.36 19.28
CA LEU A 27 -19.25 -2.54 20.72
C LEU A 27 -18.46 -1.54 21.56
N VAL A 28 -17.17 -1.37 21.25
CA VAL A 28 -16.31 -0.43 21.98
C VAL A 28 -16.76 1.02 21.73
N ALA A 29 -17.29 1.32 20.55
CA ALA A 29 -17.90 2.61 20.25
C ALA A 29 -19.21 2.88 21.05
N GLY A 30 -19.88 1.83 21.54
CA GLY A 30 -21.06 1.97 22.41
C GLY A 30 -22.36 1.37 21.88
N HIS A 31 -22.42 0.86 20.68
CA HIS A 31 -23.61 0.28 20.08
C HIS A 31 -24.01 -1.06 20.70
N PRO A 32 -25.31 -1.39 20.78
CA PRO A 32 -25.77 -2.77 20.84
C PRO A 32 -25.39 -3.49 19.55
N VAL A 33 -24.84 -4.71 19.65
CA VAL A 33 -24.40 -5.47 18.47
C VAL A 33 -25.08 -6.83 18.43
N ARG A 34 -25.68 -7.15 17.29
CA ARG A 34 -26.21 -8.46 16.97
C ARG A 34 -25.26 -9.20 16.05
N LEU A 35 -24.87 -10.41 16.44
CA LEU A 35 -24.02 -11.27 15.60
C LEU A 35 -24.88 -12.36 14.97
N TYR A 36 -24.79 -12.52 13.66
CA TYR A 36 -25.44 -13.61 12.97
C TYR A 36 -24.42 -14.37 12.07
N ASP A 37 -24.55 -15.68 12.06
CA ASP A 37 -23.85 -16.56 11.13
C ASP A 37 -24.82 -17.63 10.62
N ALA A 38 -24.67 -18.04 9.35
CA ALA A 38 -25.51 -19.07 8.77
C ALA A 38 -25.25 -20.47 9.36
N VAL A 39 -24.10 -20.65 10.03
CA VAL A 39 -23.74 -21.90 10.69
C VAL A 39 -24.11 -21.83 12.17
N ASP A 40 -24.97 -22.73 12.61
CA ASP A 40 -25.43 -22.82 13.99
C ASP A 40 -24.29 -22.82 15.00
N GLY A 41 -24.45 -22.05 16.08
CA GLY A 41 -23.47 -21.95 17.16
C GLY A 41 -22.33 -20.97 16.91
N ARG A 42 -21.95 -20.68 15.65
CA ARG A 42 -20.81 -19.78 15.35
C ARG A 42 -20.97 -18.37 15.87
N ALA A 43 -22.18 -17.81 15.85
CA ALA A 43 -22.41 -16.48 16.41
C ALA A 43 -22.12 -16.44 17.92
N ARG A 44 -22.42 -17.50 18.65
CA ARG A 44 -22.12 -17.64 20.09
C ARG A 44 -20.63 -17.80 20.34
N GLU A 45 -19.96 -18.69 19.59
CA GLU A 45 -18.50 -18.85 19.67
C GLU A 45 -17.76 -17.54 19.39
N ALA A 46 -18.25 -16.77 18.42
CA ALA A 46 -17.68 -15.45 18.09
C ALA A 46 -17.91 -14.44 19.22
N ALA A 47 -19.09 -14.46 19.86
CA ALA A 47 -19.37 -13.60 21.02
C ALA A 47 -18.43 -13.91 22.18
N ASP A 48 -18.17 -15.19 22.48
CA ASP A 48 -17.23 -15.62 23.50
C ASP A 48 -15.79 -15.17 23.15
N ALA A 49 -15.37 -15.32 21.90
CA ALA A 49 -14.06 -14.87 21.42
C ALA A 49 -13.90 -13.36 21.51
N ILE A 50 -14.93 -12.58 21.19
CA ILE A 50 -14.94 -11.12 21.37
C ILE A 50 -14.85 -10.79 22.86
N GLY A 51 -15.59 -11.46 23.72
CA GLY A 51 -15.52 -11.31 25.17
C GLY A 51 -14.10 -11.49 25.70
N ALA A 52 -13.40 -12.55 25.28
CA ALA A 52 -12.01 -12.79 25.66
C ALA A 52 -11.04 -11.70 25.14
N ARG A 53 -11.32 -11.09 23.97
CA ARG A 53 -10.54 -9.94 23.48
C ARG A 53 -10.79 -8.68 24.29
N LEU A 54 -12.02 -8.43 24.73
CA LEU A 54 -12.36 -7.31 25.62
C LEU A 54 -11.62 -7.44 26.97
N ASP A 55 -11.49 -8.67 27.53
CA ASP A 55 -10.68 -8.91 28.74
C ASP A 55 -9.23 -8.51 28.54
N ARG A 56 -8.63 -8.90 27.41
CA ARG A 56 -7.24 -8.51 27.07
C ARG A 56 -7.06 -7.00 26.90
N LEU A 57 -8.10 -6.27 26.50
CA LEU A 57 -8.07 -4.81 26.44
C LEU A 57 -8.03 -4.21 27.85
N VAL A 58 -8.73 -4.82 28.82
CA VAL A 58 -8.67 -4.41 30.23
C VAL A 58 -7.28 -4.71 30.82
N GLU A 59 -6.73 -5.90 30.57
CA GLU A 59 -5.37 -6.29 31.00
C GLU A 59 -4.28 -5.34 30.46
N LYS A 60 -4.55 -4.68 29.34
CA LYS A 60 -3.62 -3.72 28.69
C LYS A 60 -3.98 -2.25 28.96
N ASP A 61 -4.85 -1.98 29.94
CA ASP A 61 -5.34 -0.63 30.29
C ASP A 61 -5.93 0.16 29.10
N ARG A 62 -6.46 -0.55 28.09
CA ARG A 62 -7.11 0.06 26.90
C ARG A 62 -8.62 0.13 27.03
N LEU A 63 -9.21 -0.53 28.01
CA LEU A 63 -10.64 -0.52 28.36
C LEU A 63 -10.77 -0.66 29.87
N THR A 64 -11.73 0.02 30.45
CA THR A 64 -12.06 -0.18 31.88
C THR A 64 -12.85 -1.47 32.09
N GLY A 65 -12.78 -2.05 33.29
CA GLY A 65 -13.62 -3.22 33.63
C GLY A 65 -15.11 -2.96 33.44
N ALA A 66 -15.59 -1.79 33.86
CA ALA A 66 -16.97 -1.37 33.65
C ALA A 66 -17.33 -1.22 32.15
N GLY A 67 -16.39 -0.69 31.36
CA GLY A 67 -16.56 -0.60 29.89
C GLY A 67 -16.64 -1.96 29.21
N ARG A 68 -15.82 -2.94 29.64
CA ARG A 68 -15.93 -4.33 29.19
C ARG A 68 -17.27 -4.95 29.52
N ASP A 69 -17.74 -4.82 30.77
CA ASP A 69 -19.01 -5.42 31.22
C ASP A 69 -20.20 -4.81 30.48
N ALA A 70 -20.18 -3.49 30.28
CA ALA A 70 -21.17 -2.80 29.47
C ALA A 70 -21.13 -3.23 27.99
N ALA A 71 -19.96 -3.44 27.39
CA ALA A 71 -19.82 -3.93 26.02
C ALA A 71 -20.35 -5.35 25.89
N ARG A 72 -20.00 -6.25 26.81
CA ARG A 72 -20.53 -7.63 26.83
C ARG A 72 -22.03 -7.68 26.95
N ALA A 73 -22.65 -6.83 27.80
CA ALA A 73 -24.10 -6.77 27.96
C ALA A 73 -24.84 -6.33 26.69
N ARG A 74 -24.17 -5.62 25.77
CA ARG A 74 -24.73 -5.18 24.50
C ARG A 74 -24.48 -6.14 23.33
N LEU A 75 -23.73 -7.23 23.53
CA LEU A 75 -23.42 -8.23 22.50
C LEU A 75 -24.42 -9.38 22.55
N VAL A 76 -25.19 -9.55 21.48
CA VAL A 76 -26.24 -10.56 21.40
C VAL A 76 -26.04 -11.44 20.16
N PRO A 77 -25.74 -12.73 20.33
CA PRO A 77 -25.80 -13.69 19.23
C PRO A 77 -27.27 -13.87 18.78
N ALA A 78 -27.51 -13.69 17.48
CA ALA A 78 -28.79 -13.91 16.83
C ALA A 78 -28.85 -15.31 16.22
N GLY A 79 -29.98 -16.00 16.41
CA GLY A 79 -30.22 -17.33 15.83
C GLY A 79 -30.84 -17.28 14.44
N THR A 80 -31.50 -16.17 14.09
CA THR A 80 -32.16 -15.99 12.79
C THR A 80 -31.93 -14.58 12.25
N LEU A 81 -32.08 -14.43 10.91
CA LEU A 81 -32.07 -13.09 10.30
C LEU A 81 -33.17 -12.19 10.81
N GLY A 82 -34.34 -12.76 11.16
CA GLY A 82 -35.50 -12.01 11.72
C GLY A 82 -35.15 -11.23 12.98
N GLU A 83 -34.19 -11.68 13.78
CA GLU A 83 -33.72 -10.98 14.98
C GLU A 83 -32.92 -9.71 14.68
N LEU A 84 -32.62 -9.43 13.41
CA LEU A 84 -31.92 -8.23 12.98
C LEU A 84 -32.86 -7.09 12.56
N ALA A 85 -34.18 -7.27 12.67
CA ALA A 85 -35.18 -6.37 12.13
C ALA A 85 -35.13 -4.93 12.69
N ASP A 86 -34.67 -4.75 13.92
CA ASP A 86 -34.53 -3.44 14.58
C ASP A 86 -33.15 -2.77 14.35
N CYS A 87 -32.28 -3.40 13.60
CA CYS A 87 -30.93 -2.84 13.36
C CYS A 87 -30.97 -1.64 12.43
N ALA A 88 -30.19 -0.60 12.76
CA ALA A 88 -30.05 0.61 11.94
C ALA A 88 -28.88 0.52 10.95
N LEU A 89 -27.99 -0.44 11.13
CA LEU A 89 -26.88 -0.78 10.24
C LEU A 89 -26.67 -2.29 10.26
N VAL A 90 -26.52 -2.87 9.08
CA VAL A 90 -26.01 -4.25 8.91
C VAL A 90 -24.70 -4.21 8.18
N VAL A 91 -23.64 -4.78 8.76
CA VAL A 91 -22.35 -4.96 8.09
C VAL A 91 -22.13 -6.43 7.77
N GLU A 92 -22.00 -6.75 6.50
CA GLU A 92 -21.77 -8.12 6.02
C GLU A 92 -20.26 -8.38 5.90
N ALA A 93 -19.81 -9.55 6.38
CA ALA A 93 -18.44 -10.04 6.30
C ALA A 93 -18.41 -11.59 6.08
N VAL A 94 -19.24 -12.07 5.15
CA VAL A 94 -19.29 -13.49 4.75
C VAL A 94 -18.27 -13.84 3.65
N VAL A 95 -18.34 -15.04 3.10
CA VAL A 95 -17.46 -15.48 2.02
C VAL A 95 -17.51 -14.55 0.80
N GLU A 96 -16.38 -14.37 0.13
CA GLU A 96 -16.22 -13.40 -0.97
C GLU A 96 -16.74 -13.99 -2.29
N ARG A 97 -18.06 -14.16 -2.35
CA ARG A 97 -18.81 -14.65 -3.51
C ARG A 97 -20.01 -13.77 -3.78
N LEU A 98 -20.11 -13.27 -5.03
CA LEU A 98 -21.15 -12.33 -5.43
C LEU A 98 -22.57 -12.90 -5.24
N ASP A 99 -22.79 -14.13 -5.70
CA ASP A 99 -24.09 -14.82 -5.58
C ASP A 99 -24.55 -14.95 -4.13
N VAL A 100 -23.64 -15.36 -3.24
CA VAL A 100 -23.93 -15.50 -1.80
C VAL A 100 -24.27 -14.16 -1.15
N LYS A 101 -23.50 -13.11 -1.47
CA LYS A 101 -23.75 -11.76 -0.92
C LYS A 101 -25.07 -11.18 -1.44
N GLN A 102 -25.37 -11.34 -2.72
CA GLN A 102 -26.63 -10.89 -3.30
C GLN A 102 -27.85 -11.59 -2.68
N GLU A 103 -27.79 -12.91 -2.48
CA GLU A 103 -28.84 -13.68 -1.83
C GLU A 103 -29.06 -13.21 -0.38
N LEU A 104 -27.96 -13.06 0.36
CA LEU A 104 -28.01 -12.59 1.74
C LEU A 104 -28.63 -11.19 1.84
N PHE A 105 -28.20 -10.24 0.98
CA PHE A 105 -28.73 -8.87 1.06
C PHE A 105 -30.19 -8.76 0.63
N ARG A 106 -30.67 -9.60 -0.30
CA ARG A 106 -32.13 -9.69 -0.58
C ARG A 106 -32.89 -10.16 0.66
N ALA A 107 -32.40 -11.20 1.34
CA ALA A 107 -33.03 -11.70 2.57
C ALA A 107 -32.97 -10.67 3.71
N LEU A 108 -31.87 -9.92 3.84
CA LEU A 108 -31.76 -8.84 4.82
C LEU A 108 -32.72 -7.70 4.51
N GLU A 109 -32.89 -7.34 3.25
CA GLU A 109 -33.81 -6.28 2.83
C GLU A 109 -35.28 -6.60 3.16
N ASP A 110 -35.66 -7.88 3.19
CA ASP A 110 -36.98 -8.32 3.62
C ASP A 110 -37.22 -8.27 5.14
N VAL A 111 -36.13 -8.15 5.93
CA VAL A 111 -36.18 -8.21 7.39
C VAL A 111 -36.03 -6.84 8.04
N VAL A 112 -35.06 -6.03 7.56
CA VAL A 112 -34.72 -4.75 8.21
C VAL A 112 -35.60 -3.60 7.70
N GLY A 113 -35.79 -2.58 8.54
CA GLY A 113 -36.53 -1.38 8.16
C GLY A 113 -35.90 -0.61 7.00
N ASP A 114 -36.70 0.23 6.32
CA ASP A 114 -36.27 0.99 5.13
C ASP A 114 -35.14 1.98 5.43
N ASP A 115 -35.05 2.49 6.63
CA ASP A 115 -33.99 3.40 7.08
C ASP A 115 -32.69 2.70 7.50
N CYS A 116 -32.66 1.37 7.50
CA CYS A 116 -31.48 0.59 7.84
C CYS A 116 -30.43 0.72 6.74
N LEU A 117 -29.22 1.14 7.11
CA LEU A 117 -28.06 1.15 6.21
C LEU A 117 -27.54 -0.28 6.02
N LEU A 118 -27.37 -0.69 4.78
CA LEU A 118 -26.78 -1.98 4.42
C LEU A 118 -25.33 -1.77 3.94
N ALA A 119 -24.40 -2.52 4.49
CA ALA A 119 -22.99 -2.37 4.18
C ALA A 119 -22.29 -3.70 3.95
N THR A 120 -21.44 -3.77 2.92
CA THR A 120 -20.56 -4.92 2.68
C THR A 120 -19.10 -4.60 3.04
N ASN A 121 -18.41 -5.55 3.65
CA ASN A 121 -16.97 -5.44 3.93
C ASN A 121 -16.13 -6.10 2.81
N THR A 122 -16.66 -6.25 1.61
CA THR A 122 -15.91 -6.82 0.48
C THR A 122 -14.61 -6.05 0.24
N SER A 123 -13.57 -6.76 -0.18
CA SER A 123 -12.27 -6.18 -0.58
C SER A 123 -12.04 -6.19 -2.10
N SER A 124 -12.85 -6.96 -2.85
CA SER A 124 -12.59 -7.26 -4.26
C SER A 124 -13.82 -7.28 -5.15
N LEU A 125 -15.02 -7.47 -4.57
CA LEU A 125 -16.26 -7.45 -5.35
C LEU A 125 -16.78 -6.02 -5.50
N SER A 126 -17.39 -5.76 -6.65
CA SER A 126 -18.05 -4.46 -6.90
C SER A 126 -19.22 -4.26 -5.94
N VAL A 127 -19.20 -3.16 -5.20
CA VAL A 127 -20.31 -2.70 -4.35
C VAL A 127 -21.56 -2.47 -5.20
N THR A 128 -21.41 -1.92 -6.40
CA THR A 128 -22.47 -1.75 -7.38
C THR A 128 -23.11 -3.09 -7.76
N ALA A 129 -22.29 -4.12 -8.01
CA ALA A 129 -22.80 -5.44 -8.39
C ALA A 129 -23.57 -6.11 -7.24
N VAL A 130 -23.10 -5.99 -6.01
CA VAL A 130 -23.81 -6.52 -4.84
C VAL A 130 -25.10 -5.75 -4.61
N GLY A 131 -25.05 -4.41 -4.61
CA GLY A 131 -26.21 -3.53 -4.39
C GLY A 131 -27.25 -3.61 -5.51
N GLY A 132 -26.84 -3.99 -6.72
CA GLY A 132 -27.76 -4.17 -7.87
C GLY A 132 -28.79 -5.29 -7.70
N ALA A 133 -28.65 -6.13 -6.68
CA ALA A 133 -29.62 -7.16 -6.34
C ALA A 133 -30.76 -6.65 -5.43
N LEU A 134 -30.63 -5.45 -4.88
CA LEU A 134 -31.56 -4.85 -3.92
C LEU A 134 -32.69 -4.07 -4.62
N ARG A 135 -33.84 -3.99 -3.94
CA ARG A 135 -34.96 -3.14 -4.35
C ARG A 135 -34.66 -1.64 -4.10
N VAL A 136 -33.95 -1.35 -3.00
CA VAL A 136 -33.57 0.01 -2.60
C VAL A 136 -32.05 0.12 -2.45
N PRO A 137 -31.30 0.14 -3.59
CA PRO A 137 -29.84 0.13 -3.56
C PRO A 137 -29.24 1.44 -3.04
N GLY A 138 -30.05 2.54 -2.95
CA GLY A 138 -29.58 3.83 -2.43
C GLY A 138 -29.07 3.78 -1.00
N ARG A 139 -29.55 2.83 -0.17
CA ARG A 139 -29.10 2.61 1.20
C ARG A 139 -27.94 1.62 1.36
N PHE A 140 -27.32 1.23 0.26
CA PHE A 140 -26.22 0.26 0.25
C PHE A 140 -24.87 0.91 0.02
N VAL A 141 -23.86 0.54 0.83
CA VAL A 141 -22.49 1.07 0.76
C VAL A 141 -21.47 -0.05 0.96
N GLY A 142 -20.25 0.17 0.52
CA GLY A 142 -19.09 -0.57 1.01
C GLY A 142 -18.57 0.05 2.31
N LEU A 143 -18.27 -0.78 3.30
CA LEU A 143 -17.56 -0.43 4.53
C LEU A 143 -16.36 -1.36 4.66
N HIS A 144 -15.29 -1.03 3.94
CA HIS A 144 -14.12 -1.89 3.85
C HIS A 144 -13.14 -1.61 5.00
N PHE A 145 -13.13 -2.51 5.98
CA PHE A 145 -12.19 -2.51 7.10
C PHE A 145 -10.95 -3.32 6.74
N PHE A 146 -9.82 -2.92 7.30
CA PHE A 146 -8.55 -3.62 7.12
C PHE A 146 -8.25 -4.54 8.31
N ASN A 147 -7.64 -5.68 8.04
CA ASN A 147 -7.31 -6.69 9.06
C ASN A 147 -6.00 -6.33 9.80
N PRO A 148 -6.00 -6.27 11.14
CA PRO A 148 -7.12 -6.49 12.07
C PRO A 148 -7.99 -5.22 12.26
N ALA A 149 -9.31 -5.33 12.06
CA ALA A 149 -10.23 -4.20 12.12
C ALA A 149 -10.17 -3.38 13.44
N PRO A 150 -9.97 -3.95 14.63
CA PRO A 150 -9.82 -3.15 15.84
C PRO A 150 -8.52 -2.34 15.92
N LEU A 151 -7.47 -2.70 15.18
CA LEU A 151 -6.15 -2.08 15.28
C LEU A 151 -5.88 -1.07 14.17
N LEU A 152 -6.30 -1.37 12.95
CA LEU A 152 -6.09 -0.47 11.83
C LEU A 152 -7.13 0.66 11.84
N PRO A 153 -6.68 1.92 11.74
CA PRO A 153 -7.58 3.06 11.83
C PRO A 153 -8.41 3.28 10.56
N LEU A 154 -7.91 2.85 9.38
CA LEU A 154 -8.53 3.12 8.09
C LEU A 154 -9.82 2.33 7.88
N VAL A 155 -10.81 3.00 7.27
CA VAL A 155 -11.99 2.40 6.67
C VAL A 155 -12.27 3.08 5.33
N GLU A 156 -12.37 2.33 4.25
CA GLU A 156 -12.86 2.85 2.98
C GLU A 156 -14.38 2.82 2.96
N VAL A 157 -15.00 3.97 2.76
CA VAL A 157 -16.45 4.12 2.56
C VAL A 157 -16.70 4.19 1.06
N VAL A 158 -17.19 3.10 0.50
CA VAL A 158 -17.27 2.91 -0.94
C VAL A 158 -18.69 3.17 -1.43
N SER A 159 -18.84 4.15 -2.31
CA SER A 159 -20.11 4.45 -2.97
C SER A 159 -20.25 3.63 -4.25
N GLY A 160 -21.22 2.73 -4.30
CA GLY A 160 -21.66 2.08 -5.53
C GLY A 160 -22.41 3.05 -6.43
N PHE A 161 -22.69 2.62 -7.66
CA PHE A 161 -23.35 3.47 -8.68
C PHE A 161 -24.71 4.04 -8.24
N ALA A 162 -25.46 3.27 -7.45
CA ALA A 162 -26.79 3.67 -6.98
C ALA A 162 -26.80 4.13 -5.51
N THR A 163 -25.66 4.22 -4.85
CA THR A 163 -25.57 4.65 -3.45
C THR A 163 -26.00 6.10 -3.29
N ASP A 164 -26.97 6.38 -2.42
CA ASP A 164 -27.35 7.76 -2.12
C ASP A 164 -26.21 8.49 -1.37
N PRO A 165 -25.90 9.74 -1.71
CA PRO A 165 -24.90 10.53 -1.01
C PRO A 165 -25.17 10.64 0.50
N ALA A 166 -26.44 10.62 0.87
CA ALA A 166 -26.89 10.60 2.25
C ALA A 166 -26.47 9.34 3.02
N SER A 167 -26.60 8.18 2.39
CA SER A 167 -26.18 6.89 2.95
C SER A 167 -24.67 6.81 3.10
N ALA A 168 -23.92 7.24 2.08
CA ALA A 168 -22.46 7.33 2.13
C ALA A 168 -21.97 8.25 3.24
N THR A 169 -22.57 9.44 3.39
CA THR A 169 -22.26 10.39 4.46
C THR A 169 -22.54 9.79 5.84
N ARG A 170 -23.68 9.11 6.01
CA ARG A 170 -24.05 8.45 7.29
C ARG A 170 -23.06 7.35 7.65
N ALA A 171 -22.65 6.54 6.68
CA ALA A 171 -21.62 5.50 6.87
C ALA A 171 -20.27 6.12 7.26
N TYR A 172 -19.85 7.18 6.58
CA TYR A 172 -18.62 7.91 6.84
C TYR A 172 -18.58 8.46 8.27
N GLU A 173 -19.62 9.19 8.67
CA GLU A 173 -19.73 9.78 10.01
C GLU A 173 -19.82 8.70 11.10
N THR A 174 -20.47 7.57 10.81
CA THR A 174 -20.54 6.44 11.73
C THR A 174 -19.17 5.80 11.94
N ALA A 175 -18.41 5.54 10.87
CA ALA A 175 -17.05 5.03 10.98
C ALA A 175 -16.15 5.99 11.76
N ARG A 176 -16.30 7.31 11.54
CA ARG A 176 -15.58 8.34 12.29
C ARG A 176 -15.94 8.34 13.78
N ALA A 177 -17.23 8.22 14.10
CA ALA A 177 -17.70 8.10 15.48
C ALA A 177 -17.19 6.82 16.18
N TRP A 178 -16.89 5.77 15.42
CA TRP A 178 -16.25 4.55 15.93
C TRP A 178 -14.74 4.68 16.16
N GLY A 179 -14.19 5.90 16.05
CA GLY A 179 -12.76 6.17 16.22
C GLY A 179 -11.91 5.72 15.04
N LYS A 180 -12.53 5.50 13.88
CA LYS A 180 -11.83 5.21 12.62
C LYS A 180 -11.51 6.49 11.86
N THR A 181 -10.61 6.37 10.90
CA THR A 181 -10.32 7.39 9.90
C THR A 181 -10.93 6.93 8.58
N PRO A 182 -12.17 7.33 8.28
CA PRO A 182 -12.79 6.96 7.02
C PRO A 182 -12.21 7.77 5.87
N VAL A 183 -12.12 7.15 4.69
CA VAL A 183 -11.88 7.80 3.41
C VAL A 183 -13.05 7.49 2.48
N ALA A 184 -13.51 8.48 1.74
CA ALA A 184 -14.59 8.31 0.78
C ALA A 184 -14.02 7.90 -0.59
N CYS A 185 -14.60 6.87 -1.21
CA CYS A 185 -14.18 6.47 -2.55
C CYS A 185 -15.33 5.91 -3.40
N ALA A 186 -15.16 5.96 -4.71
CA ALA A 186 -16.06 5.33 -5.66
C ALA A 186 -15.77 3.82 -5.76
N ASP A 187 -16.80 3.06 -6.13
CA ASP A 187 -16.70 1.63 -6.42
C ASP A 187 -15.91 1.39 -7.72
N THR A 188 -14.60 1.24 -7.55
CA THR A 188 -13.67 0.87 -8.63
C THR A 188 -12.83 -0.33 -8.20
N PRO A 189 -12.30 -1.13 -9.13
CA PRO A 189 -11.53 -2.33 -8.77
C PRO A 189 -10.38 -2.02 -7.81
N GLY A 190 -10.42 -2.64 -6.63
CA GLY A 190 -9.42 -2.45 -5.58
C GLY A 190 -9.57 -1.15 -4.77
N PHE A 191 -10.65 -0.40 -4.99
CA PHE A 191 -10.95 0.87 -4.32
C PHE A 191 -9.75 1.83 -4.35
N VAL A 192 -9.29 2.35 -3.24
CA VAL A 192 -8.07 3.17 -3.16
C VAL A 192 -6.85 2.31 -2.87
N VAL A 193 -6.84 1.61 -1.73
CA VAL A 193 -5.64 0.96 -1.22
C VAL A 193 -5.18 -0.17 -2.13
N ASN A 194 -6.06 -1.12 -2.47
CA ASN A 194 -5.69 -2.26 -3.29
C ASN A 194 -5.34 -1.88 -4.74
N ARG A 195 -5.81 -0.74 -5.24
CA ARG A 195 -5.43 -0.20 -6.56
C ARG A 195 -4.06 0.47 -6.50
N VAL A 196 -3.88 1.45 -5.62
CA VAL A 196 -2.69 2.31 -5.57
C VAL A 196 -1.47 1.58 -4.99
N ALA A 197 -1.65 0.58 -4.13
CA ALA A 197 -0.56 -0.19 -3.56
C ALA A 197 0.02 -1.28 -4.47
N ARG A 198 -0.62 -1.62 -5.61
CA ARG A 198 -0.15 -2.73 -6.47
C ARG A 198 1.30 -2.58 -6.93
N PRO A 199 1.81 -1.39 -7.33
CA PRO A 199 3.20 -1.25 -7.75
C PRO A 199 4.21 -1.68 -6.69
N PHE A 200 3.93 -1.54 -5.40
CA PHE A 200 4.85 -1.95 -4.35
C PHE A 200 5.27 -3.42 -4.48
N TYR A 201 4.33 -4.29 -4.83
CA TYR A 201 4.61 -5.71 -5.09
C TYR A 201 5.12 -5.93 -6.51
N ALA A 202 4.46 -5.31 -7.49
CA ALA A 202 4.73 -5.56 -8.91
C ALA A 202 6.15 -5.16 -9.30
N GLU A 203 6.66 -4.01 -8.83
CA GLU A 203 8.02 -3.56 -9.17
C GLU A 203 9.10 -4.37 -8.45
N ALA A 204 8.85 -4.81 -7.20
CA ALA A 204 9.73 -5.72 -6.51
C ALA A 204 9.85 -7.08 -7.23
N PHE A 205 8.71 -7.63 -7.67
CA PHE A 205 8.70 -8.89 -8.43
C PHE A 205 9.37 -8.72 -9.80
N ALA A 206 9.16 -7.60 -10.47
CA ALA A 206 9.83 -7.30 -11.74
C ALA A 206 11.34 -7.23 -11.59
N ALA A 207 11.87 -6.58 -10.55
CA ALA A 207 13.30 -6.55 -10.26
C ALA A 207 13.87 -7.97 -10.02
N TYR A 208 13.12 -8.83 -9.31
CA TYR A 208 13.50 -10.23 -9.12
C TYR A 208 13.45 -11.03 -10.42
N GLU A 209 12.37 -10.91 -11.20
CA GLU A 209 12.18 -11.62 -12.47
C GLU A 209 13.24 -11.19 -13.52
N ALA A 210 13.64 -9.92 -13.50
CA ALA A 210 14.77 -9.39 -14.28
C ALA A 210 16.14 -9.83 -13.75
N ARG A 211 16.19 -10.57 -12.62
CA ARG A 211 17.43 -10.97 -11.94
C ARG A 211 18.32 -9.80 -11.51
N ALA A 212 17.73 -8.65 -11.26
CA ALA A 212 18.46 -7.49 -10.76
C ALA A 212 18.94 -7.70 -9.33
N ALA A 213 18.09 -8.32 -8.46
CA ALA A 213 18.45 -8.65 -7.09
C ALA A 213 17.64 -9.83 -6.56
N ASP A 214 18.14 -10.48 -5.51
CA ASP A 214 17.42 -11.50 -4.74
C ASP A 214 16.36 -10.86 -3.81
N PRO A 215 15.38 -11.65 -3.32
CA PRO A 215 14.32 -11.14 -2.46
C PRO A 215 14.81 -10.40 -1.20
N ALA A 216 15.88 -10.89 -0.55
CA ALA A 216 16.39 -10.28 0.68
C ALA A 216 17.01 -8.90 0.41
N THR A 217 17.68 -8.77 -0.74
CA THR A 217 18.26 -7.48 -1.19
C THR A 217 17.19 -6.48 -1.55
N VAL A 218 16.17 -6.87 -2.34
CA VAL A 218 15.05 -5.98 -2.68
C VAL A 218 14.31 -5.52 -1.42
N ASP A 219 13.98 -6.45 -0.50
CA ASP A 219 13.32 -6.11 0.75
C ASP A 219 14.15 -5.15 1.61
N ALA A 220 15.46 -5.36 1.68
CA ALA A 220 16.36 -4.47 2.42
C ALA A 220 16.42 -3.07 1.81
N VAL A 221 16.48 -2.96 0.48
CA VAL A 221 16.48 -1.66 -0.22
C VAL A 221 15.16 -0.93 0.00
N LEU A 222 14.01 -1.59 -0.11
CA LEU A 222 12.71 -0.99 0.17
C LEU A 222 12.59 -0.50 1.63
N ARG A 223 13.10 -1.26 2.61
CA ARG A 223 13.07 -0.83 4.01
C ARG A 223 14.08 0.28 4.33
N GLU A 224 15.35 0.05 3.95
CA GLU A 224 16.48 0.82 4.44
C GLU A 224 16.72 2.10 3.63
N SER A 225 16.31 2.14 2.35
CA SER A 225 16.34 3.34 1.49
C SER A 225 14.94 3.96 1.34
N GLY A 226 13.93 3.12 1.09
CA GLY A 226 12.56 3.56 0.86
C GLY A 226 11.79 3.90 2.14
N GLY A 227 12.30 3.54 3.33
CA GLY A 227 11.62 3.80 4.60
C GLY A 227 10.32 3.01 4.81
N PHE A 228 10.04 2.00 4.00
CA PHE A 228 8.89 1.12 4.19
C PHE A 228 9.10 0.21 5.41
N ARG A 229 8.03 -0.10 6.13
CA ARG A 229 8.11 -0.95 7.34
C ARG A 229 8.54 -2.38 7.05
N MET A 230 8.13 -2.89 5.89
CA MET A 230 8.46 -4.22 5.39
C MET A 230 8.84 -4.14 3.92
N GLY A 231 9.66 -5.06 3.44
CA GLY A 231 9.85 -5.26 2.02
C GLY A 231 8.69 -6.04 1.40
N ALA A 232 8.62 -6.05 0.07
CA ALA A 232 7.49 -6.62 -0.67
C ALA A 232 7.39 -8.15 -0.51
N PHE A 233 8.52 -8.83 -0.51
CA PHE A 233 8.57 -10.29 -0.40
C PHE A 233 8.19 -10.77 1.00
N GLU A 234 8.72 -10.13 2.04
CA GLU A 234 8.35 -10.48 3.42
C GLU A 234 6.90 -10.10 3.74
N LEU A 235 6.36 -9.04 3.13
CA LEU A 235 4.97 -8.64 3.32
C LEU A 235 4.01 -9.63 2.64
N THR A 236 4.32 -10.07 1.43
CA THR A 236 3.49 -11.08 0.75
C THR A 236 3.54 -12.46 1.45
N ASP A 237 4.68 -12.82 2.06
CA ASP A 237 4.76 -14.01 2.90
C ASP A 237 3.96 -13.87 4.21
N LEU A 238 3.81 -12.67 4.75
CA LEU A 238 2.97 -12.39 5.92
C LEU A 238 1.48 -12.46 5.58
N ILE A 239 1.06 -11.84 4.46
CA ILE A 239 -0.33 -11.82 3.99
C ILE A 239 -0.78 -13.22 3.55
N GLY A 240 0.09 -13.93 2.89
CA GLY A 240 -0.14 -15.17 2.15
C GLY A 240 -0.11 -14.92 0.65
N GLN A 241 0.73 -15.69 -0.05
CA GLN A 241 0.95 -15.54 -1.50
C GLN A 241 -0.36 -15.72 -2.29
N ASP A 242 -1.19 -16.70 -1.89
CA ASP A 242 -2.50 -16.95 -2.48
C ASP A 242 -3.46 -15.76 -2.31
N VAL A 243 -3.46 -15.12 -1.14
CA VAL A 243 -4.31 -13.96 -0.88
C VAL A 243 -3.86 -12.77 -1.70
N ASN A 244 -2.56 -12.43 -1.69
CA ASN A 244 -2.03 -11.29 -2.45
C ASN A 244 -2.17 -11.50 -3.97
N GLU A 245 -1.90 -12.72 -4.46
CA GLU A 245 -2.07 -13.08 -5.87
C GLU A 245 -3.52 -12.98 -6.30
N SER A 246 -4.46 -13.52 -5.51
CA SER A 246 -5.88 -13.46 -5.79
C SER A 246 -6.41 -12.03 -5.88
N VAL A 247 -5.98 -11.13 -4.97
CA VAL A 247 -6.34 -9.70 -5.04
C VAL A 247 -5.76 -9.06 -6.29
N THR A 248 -4.48 -9.31 -6.62
CA THR A 248 -3.86 -8.76 -7.83
C THR A 248 -4.58 -9.25 -9.08
N HIS A 249 -4.90 -10.54 -9.15
CA HIS A 249 -5.62 -11.15 -10.26
C HIS A 249 -7.03 -10.56 -10.40
N SER A 250 -7.76 -10.38 -9.30
CA SER A 250 -9.09 -9.77 -9.29
C SER A 250 -9.07 -8.33 -9.82
N VAL A 251 -8.11 -7.51 -9.37
CA VAL A 251 -7.95 -6.14 -9.87
C VAL A 251 -7.64 -6.15 -11.37
N TRP A 252 -6.68 -6.96 -11.81
CA TRP A 252 -6.31 -7.08 -13.22
C TRP A 252 -7.48 -7.52 -14.12
N GLN A 253 -8.23 -8.52 -13.70
CA GLN A 253 -9.43 -8.99 -14.42
C GLN A 253 -10.49 -7.90 -14.50
N SER A 254 -10.74 -7.20 -13.40
CA SER A 254 -11.79 -6.16 -13.31
C SER A 254 -11.45 -4.91 -14.11
N PHE A 255 -10.16 -4.66 -14.38
CA PHE A 255 -9.69 -3.64 -15.33
C PHE A 255 -9.53 -4.18 -16.77
N PHE A 256 -10.25 -5.26 -17.12
CA PHE A 256 -10.19 -5.87 -18.45
C PHE A 256 -8.76 -6.21 -18.91
N GLN A 257 -7.96 -6.72 -17.97
CA GLN A 257 -6.57 -7.15 -18.19
C GLN A 257 -5.62 -5.99 -18.52
N ASP A 258 -5.84 -4.82 -17.92
CA ASP A 258 -4.93 -3.69 -18.05
C ASP A 258 -3.51 -4.11 -17.64
N VAL A 259 -2.55 -3.89 -18.54
CA VAL A 259 -1.14 -4.29 -18.38
C VAL A 259 -0.49 -3.70 -17.13
N ARG A 260 -0.97 -2.56 -16.64
CA ARG A 260 -0.48 -1.90 -15.43
C ARG A 260 -0.65 -2.74 -14.16
N PHE A 261 -1.59 -3.68 -14.16
CA PHE A 261 -1.93 -4.56 -13.04
C PHE A 261 -1.56 -6.02 -13.28
N THR A 262 -0.77 -6.32 -14.30
CA THR A 262 -0.39 -7.71 -14.66
C THR A 262 0.21 -8.45 -13.46
N PRO A 263 -0.33 -9.64 -13.09
CA PRO A 263 0.21 -10.46 -12.02
C PRO A 263 1.61 -11.01 -12.33
N SER A 264 2.40 -11.24 -11.28
CA SER A 264 3.74 -11.85 -11.40
C SER A 264 3.66 -13.36 -11.62
N LEU A 265 4.42 -13.84 -12.61
CA LEU A 265 4.57 -15.26 -12.86
C LEU A 265 5.30 -15.98 -11.71
N ALA A 266 6.30 -15.32 -11.12
CA ALA A 266 7.07 -15.88 -10.01
C ALA A 266 6.17 -16.08 -8.77
N GLN A 267 5.30 -15.11 -8.45
CA GLN A 267 4.33 -15.24 -7.37
C GLN A 267 3.32 -16.36 -7.66
N ARG A 268 2.81 -16.44 -8.89
CA ARG A 268 1.88 -17.50 -9.31
C ARG A 268 2.47 -18.89 -9.06
N ARG A 269 3.75 -19.11 -9.38
CA ARG A 269 4.43 -20.37 -9.15
C ARG A 269 4.58 -20.73 -7.67
N LEU A 270 4.73 -19.75 -6.78
CA LEU A 270 4.69 -20.00 -5.34
C LEU A 270 3.32 -20.53 -4.91
N VAL A 271 2.25 -19.90 -5.38
CA VAL A 271 0.88 -20.36 -5.08
C VAL A 271 0.66 -21.78 -5.59
N GLU A 272 0.99 -22.05 -6.85
CA GLU A 272 0.86 -23.37 -7.47
C GLU A 272 1.66 -24.47 -6.76
N SER A 273 2.78 -24.09 -6.14
CA SER A 273 3.63 -25.02 -5.35
C SER A 273 3.26 -25.08 -3.87
N ALA A 274 2.13 -24.50 -3.45
CA ALA A 274 1.67 -24.39 -2.06
C ALA A 274 2.66 -23.70 -1.10
N ARG A 275 3.58 -22.88 -1.63
CA ARG A 275 4.50 -22.04 -0.85
C ARG A 275 3.82 -20.71 -0.54
N LEU A 276 2.90 -20.77 0.44
CA LEU A 276 1.97 -19.66 0.71
C LEU A 276 2.49 -18.63 1.74
N GLY A 277 3.75 -18.70 2.10
CA GLY A 277 4.38 -17.83 3.09
C GLY A 277 4.35 -18.40 4.50
N ARG A 278 4.27 -17.52 5.52
CA ARG A 278 4.34 -17.92 6.93
C ARG A 278 3.32 -18.98 7.33
N LYS A 279 2.11 -18.90 6.80
CA LYS A 279 1.03 -19.86 7.13
C LYS A 279 1.27 -21.30 6.67
N SER A 280 2.12 -21.48 5.66
CA SER A 280 2.53 -22.81 5.16
C SER A 280 3.97 -23.16 5.56
N GLY A 281 4.63 -22.34 6.41
CA GLY A 281 6.02 -22.50 6.80
C GLY A 281 7.02 -22.14 5.70
N ARG A 282 6.60 -21.81 4.49
CA ARG A 282 7.48 -21.48 3.37
C ARG A 282 6.79 -20.61 2.32
N GLY A 283 7.51 -19.61 1.84
CA GLY A 283 7.11 -18.71 0.76
C GLY A 283 8.33 -18.34 -0.07
N TRP A 284 8.57 -17.01 -0.22
CA TRP A 284 9.86 -16.48 -0.66
C TRP A 284 10.98 -16.88 0.30
N TYR A 285 10.66 -16.86 1.60
CA TYR A 285 11.55 -17.28 2.67
C TYR A 285 11.12 -18.61 3.28
N ASP A 286 12.04 -19.22 4.00
CA ASP A 286 11.77 -20.38 4.83
C ASP A 286 11.44 -19.91 6.26
N TYR A 287 10.41 -20.48 6.86
CA TYR A 287 9.93 -20.20 8.22
C TYR A 287 9.89 -21.46 9.10
N GLY A 288 10.51 -22.55 8.64
CA GLY A 288 10.66 -23.78 9.43
C GLY A 288 11.56 -23.56 10.63
N ASP A 289 11.45 -24.48 11.61
CA ASP A 289 12.27 -24.43 12.80
C ASP A 289 13.76 -24.50 12.44
N GLY A 290 14.52 -23.50 12.90
CA GLY A 290 15.96 -23.40 12.62
C GLY A 290 16.33 -22.88 11.23
N ALA A 291 15.36 -22.45 10.40
CA ALA A 291 15.65 -21.84 9.11
C ALA A 291 16.36 -20.50 9.26
N GLU A 292 17.52 -20.37 8.63
CA GLU A 292 18.22 -19.09 8.54
C GLU A 292 17.62 -18.23 7.43
N ARG A 293 17.35 -16.95 7.75
CA ARG A 293 16.88 -16.00 6.77
C ARG A 293 18.05 -15.49 5.94
N PRO A 294 18.03 -15.56 4.59
CA PRO A 294 19.08 -15.01 3.75
C PRO A 294 19.32 -13.53 4.06
N GLY A 295 20.58 -13.13 4.21
CA GLY A 295 20.96 -11.74 4.31
C GLY A 295 20.93 -11.03 2.95
N PRO A 296 20.70 -9.71 2.90
CA PRO A 296 20.79 -8.94 1.67
C PRO A 296 22.24 -8.85 1.17
N HIS A 297 22.42 -8.81 -0.13
CA HIS A 297 23.73 -8.47 -0.69
C HIS A 297 24.24 -7.15 -0.10
N THR A 298 25.45 -7.19 0.41
CA THR A 298 26.13 -6.01 0.96
C THR A 298 27.56 -6.00 0.44
N ALA A 299 27.93 -4.93 -0.24
CA ALA A 299 29.26 -4.77 -0.82
C ALA A 299 30.34 -4.75 0.24
N ALA A 300 31.49 -5.34 -0.09
CA ALA A 300 32.68 -5.31 0.78
C ALA A 300 33.11 -3.86 1.06
N PRO A 301 33.84 -3.63 2.18
CA PRO A 301 34.41 -2.33 2.48
C PRO A 301 35.29 -1.80 1.34
N ALA A 302 35.09 -0.54 0.98
CA ALA A 302 35.86 0.18 -0.05
C ALA A 302 36.35 1.52 0.52
N GLY A 303 37.44 2.03 -0.03
CA GLY A 303 38.02 3.30 0.40
C GLY A 303 37.14 4.48 0.03
N ALA A 304 36.96 5.43 0.94
CA ALA A 304 36.31 6.69 0.63
C ALA A 304 37.12 7.50 -0.42
N PRO A 305 36.46 8.15 -1.41
CA PRO A 305 37.14 9.06 -2.29
C PRO A 305 37.62 10.29 -1.50
N ALA A 306 38.74 10.88 -1.91
CA ALA A 306 39.30 12.08 -1.27
C ALA A 306 38.40 13.32 -1.46
N TYR A 307 37.73 13.38 -2.61
CA TYR A 307 36.80 14.46 -2.96
C TYR A 307 35.74 13.94 -3.94
N VAL A 308 34.69 14.71 -4.10
CA VAL A 308 33.72 14.59 -5.20
C VAL A 308 33.49 15.97 -5.81
N VAL A 309 33.20 16.02 -7.11
CA VAL A 309 32.73 17.24 -7.77
C VAL A 309 31.22 17.15 -7.91
N ALA A 310 30.49 18.13 -7.34
CA ALA A 310 29.06 18.21 -7.49
C ALA A 310 28.71 19.17 -8.62
N GLU A 311 28.10 18.66 -9.69
CA GLU A 311 27.69 19.41 -10.87
C GLU A 311 26.17 19.43 -10.99
N GLY A 312 25.61 20.56 -11.43
CA GLY A 312 24.17 20.72 -11.67
C GLY A 312 23.29 20.59 -10.42
N ASP A 313 21.98 20.46 -10.65
CA ASP A 313 20.98 20.27 -9.59
C ASP A 313 20.76 18.77 -9.33
N LEU A 314 21.14 18.30 -8.15
CA LEU A 314 20.93 16.92 -7.72
C LEU A 314 19.44 16.59 -7.40
N GLY A 315 18.53 17.57 -7.46
CA GLY A 315 17.12 17.38 -7.26
C GLY A 315 16.80 16.63 -5.95
N PRO A 316 16.10 15.50 -5.99
CA PRO A 316 15.77 14.72 -4.80
C PRO A 316 16.99 14.27 -3.97
N ALA A 317 18.18 14.24 -4.56
CA ALA A 317 19.41 13.84 -3.89
C ALA A 317 20.27 15.02 -3.38
N ALA A 318 19.77 16.24 -3.42
CA ALA A 318 20.52 17.45 -3.03
C ALA A 318 21.10 17.38 -1.60
N GLU A 319 20.44 16.70 -0.67
CA GLU A 319 20.92 16.50 0.71
C GLU A 319 22.25 15.73 0.78
N LEU A 320 22.59 14.93 -0.24
CA LEU A 320 23.85 14.18 -0.27
C LEU A 320 25.07 15.10 -0.19
N VAL A 321 25.01 16.31 -0.76
CA VAL A 321 26.12 17.27 -0.70
C VAL A 321 26.49 17.63 0.74
N ALA A 322 25.49 17.84 1.58
CA ALA A 322 25.72 18.13 3.00
C ALA A 322 26.27 16.89 3.73
N LEU A 323 25.68 15.73 3.49
CA LEU A 323 26.10 14.47 4.12
C LEU A 323 27.54 14.08 3.73
N ILE A 324 27.94 14.31 2.47
CA ILE A 324 29.31 14.05 1.99
C ILE A 324 30.32 14.94 2.73
N ARG A 325 30.01 16.23 2.90
CA ARG A 325 30.85 17.15 3.68
C ARG A 325 30.95 16.76 5.15
N GLU A 326 29.82 16.39 5.78
CA GLU A 326 29.74 15.90 7.15
C GLU A 326 30.60 14.64 7.36
N ALA A 327 30.70 13.78 6.36
CA ALA A 327 31.54 12.59 6.39
C ALA A 327 33.04 12.86 6.17
N GLY A 328 33.44 14.12 5.99
CA GLY A 328 34.82 14.52 5.78
C GLY A 328 35.35 14.34 4.35
N VAL A 329 34.48 14.07 3.38
CA VAL A 329 34.84 14.04 1.98
C VAL A 329 34.71 15.47 1.38
N GLU A 330 35.75 15.95 0.74
CA GLU A 330 35.75 17.28 0.12
C GLU A 330 34.71 17.34 -1.02
N VAL A 331 33.83 18.34 -1.01
CA VAL A 331 32.90 18.60 -2.12
C VAL A 331 33.33 19.85 -2.86
N ARG A 332 33.76 19.67 -4.09
CA ARG A 332 34.14 20.74 -5.02
C ARG A 332 32.91 21.09 -5.85
N PRO A 333 32.39 22.31 -5.75
CA PRO A 333 31.31 22.75 -6.60
C PRO A 333 31.82 23.05 -8.01
N GLU A 334 31.09 22.57 -9.01
CA GLU A 334 31.28 23.01 -10.38
C GLU A 334 29.99 23.56 -10.95
N HIS A 335 30.02 24.67 -11.64
CA HIS A 335 28.87 25.30 -12.26
C HIS A 335 28.50 24.50 -13.51
N GLY A 336 27.65 23.48 -13.35
CA GLY A 336 27.07 22.72 -14.46
C GLY A 336 25.63 23.14 -14.70
N TYR A 337 25.19 23.11 -15.95
CA TYR A 337 23.78 23.24 -16.33
C TYR A 337 23.21 21.84 -16.57
N GLY A 338 21.99 21.59 -16.08
CA GLY A 338 21.26 20.33 -16.32
C GLY A 338 21.16 19.41 -15.10
N ALA A 339 20.81 18.14 -15.34
CA ALA A 339 20.64 17.13 -14.30
C ALA A 339 21.90 16.94 -13.46
N GLY A 340 21.71 16.91 -12.14
CA GLY A 340 22.82 16.85 -11.20
C GLY A 340 23.53 15.52 -11.17
N ARG A 341 24.86 15.59 -10.96
CA ARG A 341 25.73 14.42 -10.85
C ARG A 341 26.89 14.66 -9.87
N LEU A 342 27.40 13.56 -9.35
CA LEU A 342 28.61 13.56 -8.55
C LEU A 342 29.74 12.92 -9.37
N VAL A 343 30.81 13.66 -9.64
CA VAL A 343 31.99 13.14 -10.36
C VAL A 343 33.03 12.72 -9.33
N LEU A 344 33.50 11.48 -9.46
CA LEU A 344 34.50 10.87 -8.59
C LEU A 344 35.92 11.19 -9.06
N PRO A 345 36.97 11.10 -8.19
CA PRO A 345 38.35 11.42 -8.54
C PRO A 345 38.87 10.70 -9.77
N GLY A 346 38.45 9.45 -9.97
CA GLY A 346 38.77 8.67 -11.16
C GLY A 346 38.07 9.11 -12.44
N GLY A 347 37.28 10.19 -12.45
CA GLY A 347 36.52 10.69 -13.59
C GLY A 347 35.23 9.90 -13.89
N GLY A 348 34.77 9.04 -12.99
CA GLY A 348 33.48 8.37 -13.12
C GLY A 348 32.36 9.20 -12.52
N THR A 349 31.13 8.96 -12.98
CA THR A 349 29.97 9.74 -12.66
C THR A 349 28.95 8.90 -11.84
N LEU A 350 28.40 9.51 -10.81
CA LEU A 350 27.25 8.99 -10.04
C LEU A 350 26.03 9.85 -10.29
N CYS A 351 24.95 9.24 -10.74
CA CYS A 351 23.65 9.91 -10.92
C CYS A 351 22.58 9.20 -10.11
N LEU A 352 21.64 9.99 -9.57
CA LEU A 352 20.36 9.42 -9.16
C LEU A 352 19.72 8.79 -10.41
N THR A 353 19.13 7.59 -10.24
CA THR A 353 18.42 6.98 -11.37
C THR A 353 17.28 7.87 -11.84
N ASP A 354 17.21 8.08 -13.12
CA ASP A 354 16.19 8.85 -13.83
C ASP A 354 15.26 7.98 -14.68
N GLY A 355 15.40 6.66 -14.57
CA GLY A 355 14.66 5.69 -15.39
C GLY A 355 15.50 5.08 -16.51
N GLU A 356 16.62 5.70 -16.87
CA GLU A 356 17.55 5.17 -17.85
C GLU A 356 18.38 3.99 -17.31
N LEU A 357 18.98 3.22 -18.21
CA LEU A 357 20.01 2.25 -17.85
C LEU A 357 21.40 2.90 -17.82
N PRO A 358 22.30 2.47 -16.92
CA PRO A 358 23.68 2.97 -16.90
C PRO A 358 24.51 2.37 -18.07
N VAL A 359 24.30 2.85 -19.28
CA VAL A 359 24.95 2.30 -20.50
C VAL A 359 26.41 2.69 -20.65
N SER A 360 26.86 3.77 -20.01
CA SER A 360 28.25 4.22 -20.08
C SER A 360 29.14 3.41 -19.12
N LYS A 361 30.38 3.13 -19.56
CA LYS A 361 31.42 2.53 -18.70
C LYS A 361 31.86 3.41 -17.52
N ASP A 362 31.58 4.71 -17.59
CA ASP A 362 31.98 5.71 -16.61
C ASP A 362 30.81 6.21 -15.79
N LEU A 363 29.66 5.48 -15.80
CA LEU A 363 28.43 5.84 -15.11
C LEU A 363 28.01 4.74 -14.13
N VAL A 364 27.66 5.16 -12.92
CA VAL A 364 26.95 4.36 -11.91
C VAL A 364 25.71 5.10 -11.51
N HIS A 365 24.57 4.42 -11.54
CA HIS A 365 23.34 4.93 -10.95
C HIS A 365 23.24 4.53 -9.48
N PHE A 366 22.71 5.43 -8.66
CA PHE A 366 22.26 5.11 -7.32
C PHE A 366 20.75 5.27 -7.21
N ASP A 367 20.12 4.44 -6.37
CA ASP A 367 18.68 4.45 -6.17
C ASP A 367 18.24 5.60 -5.26
N LEU A 368 16.98 5.98 -5.37
CA LEU A 368 16.33 6.94 -4.49
C LEU A 368 16.36 6.48 -3.04
N ALA A 369 16.74 7.39 -2.15
CA ALA A 369 16.38 7.30 -0.74
C ALA A 369 15.36 8.37 -0.41
N LEU A 370 14.23 7.97 0.19
CA LEU A 370 13.18 8.94 0.55
C LEU A 370 13.61 9.92 1.65
N ASP A 371 14.66 9.57 2.41
CA ASP A 371 15.37 10.41 3.37
C ASP A 371 16.82 9.94 3.40
N TYR A 372 17.71 10.67 2.75
CA TYR A 372 19.13 10.29 2.66
C TYR A 372 19.82 10.29 4.02
N ARG A 373 19.38 11.09 4.96
CA ARG A 373 19.97 11.12 6.32
C ARG A 373 19.58 9.89 7.13
N ALA A 374 18.32 9.53 7.09
CA ALA A 374 17.79 8.37 7.82
C ALA A 374 18.09 7.03 7.14
N ALA A 375 18.29 7.01 5.83
CA ALA A 375 18.57 5.80 5.07
C ALA A 375 19.86 5.13 5.55
N THR A 376 19.80 3.82 5.79
CA THR A 376 20.95 3.01 6.23
C THR A 376 21.56 2.19 5.10
N ARG A 377 20.95 2.20 3.90
CA ARG A 377 21.40 1.48 2.72
C ARG A 377 21.20 2.32 1.46
N ILE A 378 22.03 2.13 0.45
CA ILE A 378 21.83 2.62 -0.91
C ILE A 378 22.08 1.47 -1.89
N ALA A 379 21.22 1.34 -2.89
CA ALA A 379 21.46 0.46 -4.02
C ALA A 379 22.26 1.19 -5.12
N LEU A 380 23.21 0.50 -5.71
CA LEU A 380 23.99 0.95 -6.87
C LEU A 380 23.75 0.01 -8.04
N SER A 381 23.69 0.58 -9.24
CA SER A 381 23.65 -0.17 -10.49
C SER A 381 24.65 0.40 -11.49
N ALA A 382 25.30 -0.48 -12.24
CA ALA A 382 26.27 -0.10 -13.26
C ALA A 382 26.15 -1.05 -14.46
N SER A 383 26.56 -0.58 -15.64
CA SER A 383 26.63 -1.42 -16.83
C SER A 383 27.59 -2.59 -16.63
N ARG A 384 27.42 -3.67 -17.41
CA ARG A 384 28.35 -4.81 -17.40
C ARG A 384 29.77 -4.42 -17.84
N GLY A 385 29.89 -3.32 -18.58
CA GLY A 385 31.17 -2.76 -19.06
C GLY A 385 31.73 -1.65 -18.19
N VAL A 386 31.25 -1.51 -16.94
CA VAL A 386 31.74 -0.45 -16.05
C VAL A 386 33.23 -0.51 -15.86
N ARG A 387 33.88 0.65 -15.86
CA ARG A 387 35.32 0.79 -15.69
C ARG A 387 35.77 0.15 -14.35
N PRO A 388 36.86 -0.65 -14.38
CA PRO A 388 37.38 -1.23 -13.15
C PRO A 388 37.63 -0.16 -12.08
N GLY A 389 37.26 -0.42 -10.86
CA GLY A 389 37.44 0.49 -9.73
C GLY A 389 36.33 1.53 -9.52
N LEU A 390 35.57 1.92 -10.56
CA LEU A 390 34.50 2.94 -10.40
C LEU A 390 33.42 2.53 -9.41
N LEU A 391 32.97 1.27 -9.50
CA LEU A 391 31.95 0.77 -8.56
C LEU A 391 32.47 0.70 -7.11
N ALA A 392 33.77 0.43 -6.92
CA ALA A 392 34.40 0.47 -5.61
C ALA A 392 34.50 1.92 -5.08
N GLU A 393 34.87 2.90 -5.90
CA GLU A 393 34.87 4.31 -5.52
C GLU A 393 33.48 4.79 -5.14
N ALA A 394 32.44 4.44 -5.92
CA ALA A 394 31.06 4.74 -5.63
C ALA A 394 30.58 4.10 -4.30
N THR A 395 30.95 2.83 -4.10
CA THR A 395 30.68 2.09 -2.85
C THR A 395 31.32 2.78 -1.67
N GLY A 396 32.61 3.13 -1.77
CA GLY A 396 33.36 3.79 -0.72
C GLY A 396 32.78 5.15 -0.33
N LEU A 397 32.26 5.92 -1.29
CA LEU A 397 31.58 7.18 -1.01
C LEU A 397 30.36 6.95 -0.09
N PHE A 398 29.43 6.07 -0.46
CA PHE A 398 28.23 5.83 0.37
C PHE A 398 28.55 5.16 1.69
N GLN A 399 29.58 4.30 1.75
CA GLN A 399 30.06 3.72 3.01
C GLN A 399 30.66 4.77 3.94
N ALA A 400 31.34 5.79 3.42
CA ALA A 400 31.81 6.92 4.21
C ALA A 400 30.67 7.71 4.86
N LEU A 401 29.48 7.73 4.24
CA LEU A 401 28.25 8.27 4.82
C LEU A 401 27.60 7.34 5.86
N GLY A 402 28.26 6.25 6.25
CA GLY A 402 27.74 5.25 7.18
C GLY A 402 26.67 4.33 6.58
N LYS A 403 26.54 4.26 5.26
CA LYS A 403 25.51 3.46 4.60
C LYS A 403 26.05 2.11 4.12
N LYS A 404 25.23 1.08 4.26
CA LYS A 404 25.45 -0.19 3.55
C LYS A 404 25.18 0.04 2.08
N VAL A 405 25.89 -0.69 1.23
CA VAL A 405 25.73 -0.61 -0.23
C VAL A 405 25.30 -1.96 -0.76
N SER A 406 24.23 -2.00 -1.55
CA SER A 406 23.83 -3.16 -2.34
C SER A 406 24.10 -2.88 -3.82
N VAL A 407 24.96 -3.68 -4.44
CA VAL A 407 25.12 -3.64 -5.89
C VAL A 407 24.07 -4.56 -6.51
N ILE A 408 23.25 -4.01 -7.39
CA ILE A 408 22.18 -4.73 -8.09
C ILE A 408 22.44 -4.77 -9.59
N GLY A 409 21.75 -5.65 -10.30
CA GLY A 409 21.77 -5.66 -11.77
C GLY A 409 21.13 -4.40 -12.36
N ASP A 410 21.41 -4.17 -13.62
CA ASP A 410 20.87 -3.05 -14.39
C ASP A 410 19.38 -3.27 -14.68
N VAL A 411 18.53 -2.50 -14.04
CA VAL A 411 17.08 -2.45 -14.25
C VAL A 411 16.62 -0.99 -14.32
N PRO A 412 15.83 -0.61 -15.35
CA PRO A 412 15.41 0.78 -15.52
C PRO A 412 14.68 1.31 -14.31
N GLY A 413 15.09 2.46 -13.78
CA GLY A 413 14.48 3.09 -12.60
C GLY A 413 14.76 2.42 -11.27
N MET A 414 15.62 1.39 -11.25
CA MET A 414 16.05 0.65 -10.05
C MET A 414 14.89 0.10 -9.21
N ILE A 415 14.94 0.18 -7.88
CA ILE A 415 13.94 -0.44 -6.99
C ILE A 415 13.03 0.62 -6.34
N VAL A 416 13.58 1.53 -5.54
CA VAL A 416 12.78 2.51 -4.78
C VAL A 416 12.20 3.56 -5.72
N ALA A 417 13.02 4.13 -6.58
CA ALA A 417 12.59 5.20 -7.47
C ALA A 417 11.45 4.74 -8.39
N ARG A 418 11.60 3.58 -9.02
CA ARG A 418 10.56 2.99 -9.89
C ARG A 418 9.29 2.66 -9.10
N THR A 419 9.42 2.06 -7.91
CA THR A 419 8.26 1.73 -7.06
C THR A 419 7.48 3.00 -6.68
N VAL A 420 8.17 4.05 -6.23
CA VAL A 420 7.55 5.30 -5.80
C VAL A 420 6.90 6.03 -6.98
N ALA A 421 7.58 6.12 -8.11
CA ALA A 421 7.04 6.75 -9.32
C ALA A 421 5.76 6.06 -9.81
N ARG A 422 5.73 4.72 -9.81
CA ARG A 422 4.55 3.94 -10.18
C ARG A 422 3.38 4.10 -9.20
N ILE A 423 3.67 4.22 -7.89
CA ILE A 423 2.63 4.48 -6.87
C ILE A 423 2.06 5.89 -7.08
N ILE A 424 2.90 6.89 -7.33
CA ILE A 424 2.47 8.26 -7.66
C ILE A 424 1.57 8.24 -8.90
N ASP A 425 1.98 7.60 -9.98
CA ASP A 425 1.22 7.53 -11.23
C ASP A 425 -0.20 6.94 -11.03
N LEU A 426 -0.32 5.80 -10.33
CA LEU A 426 -1.62 5.21 -10.05
C LEU A 426 -2.49 6.05 -9.11
N ALA A 427 -1.87 6.82 -8.20
CA ALA A 427 -2.59 7.74 -7.33
C ALA A 427 -3.19 8.91 -8.15
N PHE A 428 -2.40 9.51 -9.05
CA PHE A 428 -2.90 10.56 -9.94
C PHE A 428 -4.01 10.04 -10.87
N ASP A 429 -3.85 8.85 -11.44
CA ASP A 429 -4.88 8.20 -12.27
C ASP A 429 -6.16 7.92 -11.47
N ALA A 430 -6.05 7.48 -10.19
CA ALA A 430 -7.20 7.24 -9.34
C ALA A 430 -7.99 8.54 -9.06
N VAL A 431 -7.30 9.65 -8.75
CA VAL A 431 -7.95 10.94 -8.52
C VAL A 431 -8.58 11.47 -9.81
N ALA A 432 -7.87 11.42 -10.93
CA ALA A 432 -8.37 11.92 -12.21
C ALA A 432 -9.59 11.14 -12.72
N THR A 433 -9.71 9.87 -12.33
CA THR A 433 -10.88 9.02 -12.65
C THR A 433 -11.97 9.08 -11.57
N GLY A 434 -11.88 10.00 -10.60
CA GLY A 434 -12.91 10.26 -9.60
C GLY A 434 -13.04 9.20 -8.52
N VAL A 435 -11.98 8.43 -8.25
CA VAL A 435 -12.02 7.39 -7.21
C VAL A 435 -12.06 7.98 -5.82
N ALA A 436 -11.18 8.94 -5.54
CA ALA A 436 -11.08 9.62 -4.23
C ALA A 436 -10.39 10.98 -4.39
N THR A 437 -10.37 11.78 -3.32
CA THR A 437 -9.58 13.02 -3.27
C THR A 437 -8.09 12.73 -3.06
N PRO A 438 -7.18 13.66 -3.41
CA PRO A 438 -5.75 13.50 -3.11
C PRO A 438 -5.46 13.27 -1.62
N GLU A 439 -6.18 13.95 -0.73
CA GLU A 439 -6.08 13.85 0.72
C GLU A 439 -6.52 12.46 1.22
N ASP A 440 -7.61 11.93 0.67
CA ASP A 440 -8.10 10.60 1.00
C ASP A 440 -7.14 9.51 0.50
N VAL A 441 -6.55 9.68 -0.69
CA VAL A 441 -5.53 8.75 -1.20
C VAL A 441 -4.29 8.76 -0.30
N ASP A 442 -3.75 9.95 0.05
CA ASP A 442 -2.58 10.05 0.95
C ASP A 442 -2.89 9.42 2.32
N THR A 443 -4.10 9.64 2.85
CA THR A 443 -4.57 9.07 4.11
C THR A 443 -4.69 7.54 4.02
N ALA A 444 -5.32 7.04 2.96
CA ALA A 444 -5.50 5.61 2.73
C ALA A 444 -4.17 4.86 2.64
N MET A 445 -3.18 5.40 1.92
CA MET A 445 -1.88 4.75 1.76
C MET A 445 -1.06 4.78 3.06
N ARG A 446 -1.13 5.85 3.83
CA ARG A 446 -0.44 5.93 5.12
C ARG A 446 -1.04 5.02 6.18
N LEU A 447 -2.37 4.95 6.27
CA LEU A 447 -3.07 4.24 7.34
C LEU A 447 -3.45 2.80 6.99
N GLY A 448 -3.65 2.50 5.72
CA GLY A 448 -4.02 1.16 5.25
C GLY A 448 -2.83 0.23 5.01
N VAL A 449 -1.73 0.77 4.47
CA VAL A 449 -0.52 -0.01 4.13
C VAL A 449 0.76 0.51 4.79
N ASN A 450 0.64 1.46 5.73
CA ASN A 450 1.75 2.01 6.52
C ASN A 450 2.88 2.61 5.68
N TYR A 451 2.57 3.26 4.58
CA TYR A 451 3.59 3.99 3.83
C TYR A 451 4.12 5.18 4.64
N PRO A 452 5.41 5.52 4.52
CA PRO A 452 6.00 6.62 5.28
C PRO A 452 5.40 7.98 4.94
N LEU A 453 4.99 8.16 3.68
CA LEU A 453 4.25 9.33 3.18
C LEU A 453 3.16 8.88 2.20
N GLY A 454 2.20 9.77 1.92
CA GLY A 454 1.24 9.55 0.84
C GLY A 454 1.83 9.87 -0.55
N PRO A 455 1.26 9.32 -1.63
CA PRO A 455 1.76 9.51 -2.99
C PRO A 455 1.82 10.98 -3.43
N PHE A 456 0.84 11.78 -3.07
CA PHE A 456 0.82 13.22 -3.38
C PHE A 456 1.85 14.01 -2.56
N ALA A 457 2.09 13.59 -1.31
CA ALA A 457 3.17 14.16 -0.50
C ALA A 457 4.55 13.80 -1.09
N TRP A 458 4.73 12.60 -1.62
CA TRP A 458 5.95 12.24 -2.37
C TRP A 458 6.11 13.07 -3.63
N SER A 459 5.07 13.22 -4.46
CA SER A 459 5.12 14.01 -5.69
C SER A 459 5.55 15.46 -5.40
N ARG A 460 4.99 16.09 -4.36
CA ARG A 460 5.41 17.44 -3.94
C ARG A 460 6.88 17.52 -3.49
N ARG A 461 7.37 16.47 -2.82
CA ARG A 461 8.75 16.43 -2.30
C ARG A 461 9.79 16.14 -3.38
N LEU A 462 9.47 15.28 -4.35
CA LEU A 462 10.39 14.83 -5.39
C LEU A 462 10.41 15.77 -6.61
N GLY A 463 9.40 16.61 -6.76
CA GLY A 463 9.19 17.47 -7.93
C GLY A 463 8.03 16.99 -8.79
N ALA A 464 7.30 17.92 -9.37
CA ALA A 464 6.06 17.64 -10.09
C ALA A 464 6.28 16.80 -11.36
N THR A 465 7.43 16.97 -12.02
CA THR A 465 7.77 16.24 -13.27
C THR A 465 8.47 14.92 -13.01
N TRP A 466 9.11 14.77 -11.84
CA TRP A 466 10.04 13.67 -11.54
C TRP A 466 9.49 12.28 -11.87
N ALA A 467 8.27 11.98 -11.44
CA ALA A 467 7.68 10.66 -11.66
C ALA A 467 7.32 10.42 -13.13
N ARG A 468 6.84 11.46 -13.87
CA ARG A 468 6.56 11.40 -15.31
C ARG A 468 7.84 11.10 -16.08
N ASP A 469 8.90 11.84 -15.79
CA ASP A 469 10.18 11.75 -16.54
C ASP A 469 10.81 10.37 -16.34
N LEU A 470 10.91 9.93 -15.07
CA LEU A 470 11.43 8.60 -14.74
C LEU A 470 10.62 7.49 -15.42
N LEU A 471 9.30 7.54 -15.37
CA LEU A 471 8.46 6.50 -15.99
C LEU A 471 8.47 6.56 -17.51
N SER A 472 8.66 7.72 -18.12
CA SER A 472 8.84 7.87 -19.56
C SER A 472 10.10 7.13 -20.02
N HIS A 473 11.22 7.35 -19.34
CA HIS A 473 12.48 6.65 -19.64
C HIS A 473 12.36 5.13 -19.38
N VAL A 474 11.73 4.72 -18.27
CA VAL A 474 11.46 3.28 -18.03
C VAL A 474 10.63 2.69 -19.16
N HIS A 475 9.62 3.40 -19.66
CA HIS A 475 8.77 2.94 -20.75
C HIS A 475 9.53 2.80 -22.08
N GLU A 476 10.50 3.65 -22.35
CA GLU A 476 11.34 3.53 -23.55
C GLU A 476 12.14 2.22 -23.55
N TRP A 477 12.65 1.79 -22.39
CA TRP A 477 13.36 0.52 -22.25
C TRP A 477 12.43 -0.70 -22.17
N GLU A 478 11.24 -0.53 -21.56
CA GLU A 478 10.23 -1.57 -21.39
C GLU A 478 8.89 -1.17 -22.03
N PRO A 479 8.76 -1.19 -23.38
CA PRO A 479 7.60 -0.62 -24.07
C PRO A 479 6.34 -1.50 -24.00
N SER A 480 6.18 -2.24 -22.91
CA SER A 480 4.99 -3.08 -22.66
C SER A 480 3.72 -2.27 -22.34
N GLY A 481 3.85 -0.98 -22.07
CA GLY A 481 2.80 -0.12 -21.55
C GLY A 481 2.62 -0.18 -20.03
N ARG A 482 3.25 -1.14 -19.35
CA ARG A 482 3.11 -1.32 -17.90
C ARG A 482 3.58 -0.10 -17.09
N CYS A 483 4.65 0.53 -17.54
CA CYS A 483 5.26 1.70 -16.91
C CYS A 483 5.01 3.01 -17.66
N ALA A 484 4.16 3.02 -18.68
CA ALA A 484 3.79 4.25 -19.37
C ALA A 484 3.11 5.22 -18.39
N PRO A 485 3.55 6.49 -18.30
CA PRO A 485 2.90 7.48 -17.45
C PRO A 485 1.44 7.68 -17.85
N SER A 486 0.56 7.81 -16.87
CA SER A 486 -0.85 8.10 -17.11
C SER A 486 -1.07 9.51 -17.66
N LEU A 487 -2.16 9.73 -18.37
CA LEU A 487 -2.55 11.06 -18.83
C LEU A 487 -2.68 12.06 -17.67
N ALA A 488 -3.11 11.58 -16.49
CA ALA A 488 -3.23 12.38 -15.29
C ALA A 488 -1.87 12.90 -14.81
N LEU A 489 -0.85 12.04 -14.83
CA LEU A 489 0.50 12.41 -14.44
C LEU A 489 1.14 13.37 -15.45
N HIS A 490 0.93 13.17 -16.76
CA HIS A 490 1.35 14.12 -17.78
C HIS A 490 0.74 15.51 -17.54
N ARG A 491 -0.58 15.59 -17.40
CA ARG A 491 -1.27 16.87 -17.15
C ARG A 491 -0.78 17.59 -15.89
N HIS A 492 -0.45 16.83 -14.85
CA HIS A 492 0.11 17.43 -13.63
C HIS A 492 1.48 18.05 -13.87
N ALA A 493 2.36 17.33 -14.55
CA ALA A 493 3.70 17.78 -14.88
C ALA A 493 3.67 19.00 -15.82
N ASP A 494 2.90 18.94 -16.90
CA ASP A 494 2.76 20.04 -17.86
C ASP A 494 2.22 21.34 -17.20
N ALA A 495 1.28 21.18 -16.25
CA ALA A 495 0.74 22.31 -15.50
C ALA A 495 1.76 22.94 -14.53
N ALA A 496 2.73 22.17 -14.05
CA ALA A 496 3.82 22.69 -13.22
C ALA A 496 4.86 23.42 -14.07
N GLU A 497 5.28 22.87 -15.19
CA GLU A 497 6.21 23.49 -16.17
C GLU A 497 5.66 24.84 -16.67
N ALA A 498 4.37 24.90 -17.03
CA ALA A 498 3.74 26.14 -17.50
C ALA A 498 3.71 27.26 -16.43
N ARG A 499 3.75 26.93 -15.13
CA ARG A 499 3.84 27.93 -14.05
C ARG A 499 5.25 28.46 -13.88
N GLU A 500 6.26 27.57 -13.96
CA GLU A 500 7.67 27.97 -13.87
C GLU A 500 8.07 28.90 -15.01
N ASP A 501 7.57 28.66 -16.24
CA ASP A 501 7.76 29.53 -17.40
C ASP A 501 7.09 30.92 -17.25
N THR A 502 6.03 31.03 -16.46
CA THR A 502 5.34 32.32 -16.22
C THR A 502 5.97 33.14 -15.11
N ASP A 503 6.70 32.48 -14.19
CA ASP A 503 7.37 33.14 -13.04
C ASP A 503 8.85 33.48 -13.32
N SER A 504 9.40 33.04 -14.46
CA SER A 504 10.76 33.32 -14.95
C SER A 504 10.77 34.50 -15.94
#